data_0e04b1ea92d2bddb53b5ff0f0a54e144
#
_entry.id   0e04b1ea92d2bddb53b5ff0f0a54e144
#
_cell.length_a   1.000
_cell.length_b   1.000
_cell.length_c   1.000
_cell.angle_alpha   90.00
_cell.angle_beta   90.00
_cell.angle_gamma   90.00
#
_symmetry.space_group_name_H-M   'P 1'
#
loop_
_entity.id
_entity.type
_entity.pdbx_description
1 polymer ?
#
loop_
_entity_poly.entity_id
_entity_poly.type
_entity_poly.pdbx_seq_one_letter_code
_entity_poly.pdbx_strand_id
1 'polypeptide(L)'
;MDEPRWWTVRAVTSLKPATYRCPFCGRQLHAMSEHVLVAPEGDTSRRRHAHAECFAAERRAGRLPTRDEWKATQPRTGLLARFRR
;
A
#
# COMPACT_ATOMS: atom_id res chain seq x y z
N MET A 1 -14.13 -13.06 3.01
CA MET A 1 -13.26 -12.11 3.48
C MET A 1 -13.34 -10.88 2.74
N ASP A 2 -13.39 -9.80 3.41
CA ASP A 2 -13.52 -8.52 2.76
C ASP A 2 -12.19 -8.07 2.20
N GLU A 3 -12.24 -7.37 1.12
CA GLU A 3 -11.05 -6.75 0.60
C GLU A 3 -10.66 -5.56 1.44
N PRO A 4 -9.38 -5.32 1.60
CA PRO A 4 -8.94 -4.14 2.35
C PRO A 4 -9.37 -2.88 1.65
N ARG A 5 -9.77 -1.88 2.45
CA ARG A 5 -10.16 -0.59 1.90
C ARG A 5 -8.96 0.26 1.56
N TRP A 6 -7.89 0.11 2.33
CA TRP A 6 -6.67 0.85 2.05
C TRP A 6 -5.48 0.00 2.45
N TRP A 7 -4.31 0.50 2.11
CA TRP A 7 -3.07 -0.20 2.37
C TRP A 7 -2.12 0.76 3.07
N THR A 8 -1.28 0.22 3.92
CA THR A 8 -0.21 1.00 4.54
C THR A 8 1.08 0.67 3.82
N VAL A 9 1.98 1.64 3.76
CA VAL A 9 3.23 1.46 3.08
C VAL A 9 4.32 2.15 3.89
N ARG A 10 5.48 1.53 3.94
CA ARG A 10 6.61 2.06 4.68
C ARG A 10 7.89 1.71 3.95
N ALA A 11 8.80 2.67 3.83
CA ALA A 11 10.10 2.39 3.24
C ALA A 11 10.93 1.59 4.24
N VAL A 12 11.59 0.54 3.77
CA VAL A 12 12.39 -0.30 4.63
C VAL A 12 13.66 -0.74 3.94
N THR A 13 14.67 -1.04 4.73
CA THR A 13 15.85 -1.76 4.31
C THR A 13 16.18 -2.72 5.44
N SER A 14 16.78 -3.83 5.11
CA SER A 14 17.16 -4.80 6.11
C SER A 14 18.68 -4.86 6.20
N LEU A 15 19.19 -5.08 7.40
CA LEU A 15 20.62 -5.27 7.57
C LEU A 15 21.03 -6.71 7.26
N LYS A 16 20.06 -7.62 7.20
CA LYS A 16 20.35 -9.01 6.92
C LYS A 16 20.04 -9.32 5.47
N PRO A 17 20.90 -10.09 4.81
CA PRO A 17 20.61 -10.49 3.44
C PRO A 17 19.40 -11.42 3.41
N ALA A 18 18.51 -11.14 2.50
CA ALA A 18 17.35 -11.99 2.26
C ALA A 18 16.82 -11.61 0.89
N THR A 19 16.09 -12.53 0.29
CA THR A 19 15.51 -12.29 -1.02
C THR A 19 14.03 -12.54 -0.94
N TYR A 20 13.27 -11.60 -1.43
CA TYR A 20 11.83 -11.71 -1.51
C TYR A 20 11.42 -11.64 -2.97
N ARG A 21 10.17 -11.86 -3.22
CA ARG A 21 9.62 -11.72 -4.56
C ARG A 21 8.57 -10.63 -4.51
N CYS A 22 8.72 -9.62 -5.36
CA CYS A 22 7.76 -8.55 -5.43
C CYS A 22 6.43 -9.09 -5.95
N PRO A 23 5.33 -8.90 -5.23
CA PRO A 23 4.05 -9.45 -5.66
C PRO A 23 3.47 -8.77 -6.89
N PHE A 24 4.01 -7.62 -7.27
CA PHE A 24 3.46 -6.87 -8.39
C PHE A 24 4.15 -7.18 -9.71
N CYS A 25 5.45 -7.43 -9.68
CA CYS A 25 6.18 -7.71 -10.92
C CYS A 25 6.74 -9.13 -10.99
N GLY A 26 6.73 -9.85 -9.88
CA GLY A 26 7.24 -11.21 -9.85
C GLY A 26 8.74 -11.36 -9.83
N ARG A 27 9.48 -10.26 -9.83
CA ARG A 27 10.93 -10.30 -9.82
C ARG A 27 11.48 -10.35 -8.41
N GLN A 28 12.70 -10.76 -8.31
CA GLN A 28 13.39 -10.80 -7.04
C GLN A 28 13.67 -9.41 -6.51
N LEU A 29 13.73 -9.32 -5.20
CA LEU A 29 13.92 -8.09 -4.49
C LEU A 29 14.83 -8.39 -3.31
N HIS A 30 15.93 -7.67 -3.19
CA HIS A 30 16.88 -7.89 -2.13
C HIS A 30 16.52 -7.04 -0.92
N ALA A 31 16.48 -7.68 0.24
CA ALA A 31 16.06 -7.00 1.46
C ALA A 31 16.95 -5.85 1.84
N MET A 32 18.24 -5.93 1.48
CA MET A 32 19.17 -4.87 1.82
C MET A 32 19.06 -3.66 0.90
N SER A 33 18.34 -3.78 -0.20
CA SER A 33 18.05 -2.63 -1.05
C SER A 33 16.83 -1.93 -0.52
N GLU A 34 16.78 -0.63 -0.75
CA GLU A 34 15.62 0.13 -0.32
C GLU A 34 14.37 -0.36 -1.05
N HIS A 35 13.34 -0.63 -0.31
CA HIS A 35 12.09 -1.10 -0.88
C HIS A 35 10.96 -0.72 0.06
N VAL A 36 9.74 -1.16 -0.21
CA VAL A 36 8.61 -0.82 0.65
C VAL A 36 7.99 -2.07 1.24
N LEU A 37 7.44 -1.90 2.42
CA LEU A 37 6.67 -2.93 3.10
C LEU A 37 5.21 -2.49 3.03
N VAL A 38 4.38 -3.31 2.43
CA VAL A 38 2.99 -3.00 2.15
C VAL A 38 2.11 -3.96 2.92
N ALA A 39 1.10 -3.44 3.59
CA ALA A 39 0.20 -4.28 4.36
C ALA A 39 -1.24 -3.82 4.17
N PRO A 40 -2.18 -4.76 4.13
CA PRO A 40 -3.57 -4.37 4.04
C PRO A 40 -4.07 -3.81 5.37
N GLU A 41 -5.13 -3.07 5.29
CA GLU A 41 -5.74 -2.45 6.44
C GLU A 41 -5.97 -3.46 7.57
N GLY A 42 -5.47 -3.12 8.73
CA GLY A 42 -5.76 -3.92 9.92
C GLY A 42 -5.09 -5.28 10.02
N ASP A 43 -4.21 -5.62 9.08
CA ASP A 43 -3.63 -6.95 9.10
C ASP A 43 -2.17 -6.92 8.69
N THR A 44 -1.29 -6.65 9.63
CA THR A 44 0.14 -6.60 9.35
C THR A 44 0.73 -8.00 9.14
N SER A 45 0.00 -9.05 9.48
CA SER A 45 0.49 -10.40 9.23
C SER A 45 0.52 -10.72 7.73
N ARG A 46 -0.21 -9.95 6.93
CA ARG A 46 -0.22 -10.14 5.49
C ARG A 46 0.68 -9.14 4.76
N ARG A 47 1.62 -8.56 5.49
CA ARG A 47 2.53 -7.60 4.87
C ARG A 47 3.40 -8.27 3.83
N ARG A 48 3.78 -7.51 2.82
CA ARG A 48 4.62 -7.99 1.74
C ARG A 48 5.69 -6.97 1.41
N HIS A 49 6.85 -7.47 0.99
CA HIS A 49 7.93 -6.61 0.51
C HIS A 49 7.73 -6.40 -0.98
N ALA A 50 7.90 -5.18 -1.44
CA ALA A 50 7.68 -4.87 -2.84
C ALA A 50 8.65 -3.78 -3.29
N HIS A 51 8.91 -3.71 -4.59
CA HIS A 51 9.69 -2.60 -5.13
C HIS A 51 8.90 -1.33 -4.98
N ALA A 52 9.58 -0.25 -4.60
CA ALA A 52 8.92 1.03 -4.41
C ALA A 52 8.21 1.51 -5.67
N GLU A 53 8.86 1.34 -6.81
CA GLU A 53 8.27 1.79 -8.07
C GLU A 53 7.10 0.92 -8.49
N CYS A 54 7.12 -0.36 -8.16
CA CYS A 54 5.99 -1.23 -8.46
C CYS A 54 4.78 -0.85 -7.61
N PHE A 55 5.02 -0.55 -6.34
CA PHE A 55 3.93 -0.10 -5.48
C PHE A 55 3.38 1.24 -5.98
N ALA A 56 4.28 2.15 -6.37
CA ALA A 56 3.84 3.45 -6.87
C ALA A 56 2.97 3.32 -8.11
N ALA A 57 3.30 2.38 -8.98
CA ALA A 57 2.50 2.14 -10.18
C ALA A 57 1.11 1.61 -9.82
N GLU A 58 1.04 0.69 -8.86
CA GLU A 58 -0.25 0.15 -8.41
C GLU A 58 -1.09 1.24 -7.77
N ARG A 59 -0.44 2.12 -7.02
CA ARG A 59 -1.14 3.21 -6.37
C ARG A 59 -1.70 4.19 -7.39
N ARG A 60 -0.90 4.53 -8.40
CA ARG A 60 -1.37 5.43 -9.46
C ARG A 60 -2.54 4.82 -10.23
N ALA A 61 -2.57 3.51 -10.33
CA ALA A 61 -3.67 2.83 -11.00
C ALA A 61 -4.90 2.68 -10.11
N GLY A 62 -4.81 3.09 -8.85
CA GLY A 62 -5.96 3.05 -7.95
C GLY A 62 -6.21 1.70 -7.31
N ARG A 63 -5.28 0.75 -7.48
CA ARG A 63 -5.49 -0.59 -6.93
C ARG A 63 -5.08 -0.71 -5.47
N LEU A 64 -4.17 0.15 -5.01
CA LEU A 64 -3.67 0.09 -3.63
C LEU A 64 -3.70 1.47 -3.00
N PRO A 65 -4.88 2.00 -2.73
CA PRO A 65 -4.94 3.34 -2.17
C PRO A 65 -4.42 3.34 -0.73
N THR A 66 -3.80 4.44 -0.35
CA THR A 66 -3.49 4.67 1.06
C THR A 66 -4.78 5.07 1.76
N ARG A 67 -4.71 5.15 3.10
CA ARG A 67 -5.89 5.53 3.86
C ARG A 67 -6.42 6.89 3.44
N ASP A 68 -5.53 7.86 3.25
CA ASP A 68 -5.97 9.18 2.86
C ASP A 68 -6.58 9.19 1.47
N GLU A 69 -5.99 8.43 0.57
CA GLU A 69 -6.53 8.32 -0.78
C GLU A 69 -7.90 7.65 -0.78
N TRP A 70 -8.03 6.60 0.05
CA TRP A 70 -9.30 5.91 0.13
C TRP A 70 -10.37 6.85 0.69
N LYS A 71 -10.03 7.61 1.73
CA LYS A 71 -10.97 8.55 2.30
C LYS A 71 -11.41 9.60 1.30
N ALA A 72 -10.50 10.02 0.46
CA ALA A 72 -10.80 11.04 -0.54
C ALA A 72 -11.78 10.54 -1.59
N THR A 73 -11.86 9.22 -1.80
CA THR A 73 -12.78 8.68 -2.79
C THR A 73 -14.14 8.34 -2.20
N GLN A 74 -14.30 8.42 -0.89
CA GLN A 74 -15.57 8.08 -0.27
C GLN A 74 -16.53 9.24 -0.39
N PRO A 75 -17.81 8.96 -0.54
CA PRO A 75 -18.77 10.04 -0.55
C PRO A 75 -18.78 10.72 0.80
N ARG A 76 -18.84 12.02 0.79
CA ARG A 76 -18.92 12.73 2.03
C ARG A 76 -20.23 12.47 2.65
N THR A 77 -20.27 12.44 3.96
CA THR A 77 -21.53 12.26 4.62
C THR A 77 -22.38 13.45 4.32
N GLY A 78 -23.66 13.30 4.51
CA GLY A 78 -24.56 14.39 4.32
C GLY A 78 -24.16 15.62 5.08
N LEU A 79 -23.61 15.43 6.25
CA LEU A 79 -23.19 16.55 7.04
C LEU A 79 -22.16 17.39 6.33
N LEU A 80 -21.12 16.76 5.84
CA LEU A 80 -20.12 17.51 5.16
C LEU A 80 -20.60 18.06 3.86
N ALA A 81 -21.40 17.30 3.17
CA ALA A 81 -21.93 17.78 1.92
C ALA A 81 -22.72 19.05 2.14
N ARG A 82 -23.42 19.11 3.24
CA ARG A 82 -24.16 20.30 3.51
C ARG A 82 -23.28 21.46 3.78
N PHE A 83 -22.15 21.24 4.37
CA PHE A 83 -21.28 22.34 4.62
C PHE A 83 -20.68 22.90 3.41
N ARG A 84 -20.75 22.20 2.36
CA ARG A 84 -20.17 22.66 1.25
C ARG A 84 -21.01 23.44 0.52
N ARG A 85 -21.94 23.87 0.85
CA ARG A 85 -22.77 24.63 0.14
C ARG A 85 -22.56 25.85 0.08
#